data_8976d8c20819fc5a6503394bada78c49
#
_entry.id   8976d8c20819fc5a6503394bada78c49
#
_cell.length_a   1.000
_cell.length_b   1.000
_cell.length_c   1.000
_cell.angle_alpha   90.00
_cell.angle_beta   90.00
_cell.angle_gamma   90.00
#
_symmetry.space_group_name_H-M   'P 1'
#
loop_
_entity.id
_entity.type
_entity.pdbx_description
1 polymer ?
#
loop_
_entity_poly.entity_id
_entity_poly.type
_entity_poly.pdbx_seq_one_letter_code
_entity_poly.pdbx_strand_id
1 'polypeptide(L)'
;MKETPLHSRHVALGAKMAEFAGYDMPIEYTGINDEHLTVRHGVGVFDVSHMGEIWVQGQQAVEFLQRVISNDATALADGGVQYSYFPNPTGGIIDDFLNYRLSPNRYLLVVNAANLEKDWAWLSQEAKRFDGVELQNSSLETGQLAVQGPLAMKVVQKLVDEPIEDLKYYTFKIVTLAGQPGVILSATGYTGAGGCEIYCKSEQLAHIWDALMEAGKPEGIKPAGLGARDTLRLEMGFCLYGHEINDETSPIEAGLGWVTKLKEGKDMIGKDPIAAVKAAGPRRKLVGFEMVDKGIPRQHYRILDAQGNPIGEVTSGTMSPCMKIGIGMGYVLKEHAAVEGEIFIEIRNKPLKAKVVKLPIYKGGK
;
A
#
# COMPACT_ATOMS: atom_id res chain seq x y z
N MET A 1 -22.62 -3.41 6.83
CA MET A 1 -21.18 -3.09 6.65
C MET A 1 -20.51 -3.35 7.99
N LYS A 2 -19.24 -3.77 7.96
CA LYS A 2 -18.40 -3.84 9.16
C LYS A 2 -18.01 -2.43 9.60
N GLU A 3 -17.67 -2.28 10.87
CA GLU A 3 -17.20 -1.01 11.44
C GLU A 3 -15.82 -1.21 12.06
N THR A 4 -14.95 -0.19 11.95
CA THR A 4 -13.69 -0.19 12.69
C THR A 4 -13.92 0.21 14.15
N PRO A 5 -12.98 -0.04 15.06
CA PRO A 5 -13.09 0.39 16.45
C PRO A 5 -13.23 1.92 16.62
N LEU A 6 -12.89 2.71 15.59
CA LEU A 6 -12.99 4.17 15.59
C LEU A 6 -14.20 4.73 14.86
N HIS A 7 -15.09 3.89 14.32
CA HIS A 7 -16.23 4.32 13.50
C HIS A 7 -17.02 5.46 14.15
N SER A 8 -17.41 5.31 15.41
CA SER A 8 -18.15 6.36 16.13
C SER A 8 -17.40 7.69 16.25
N ARG A 9 -16.05 7.65 16.31
CA ARG A 9 -15.22 8.86 16.31
C ARG A 9 -15.20 9.53 14.94
N HIS A 10 -15.17 8.76 13.87
CA HIS A 10 -15.23 9.30 12.51
C HIS A 10 -16.56 10.03 12.27
N VAL A 11 -17.66 9.40 12.65
CA VAL A 11 -19.00 10.01 12.58
C VAL A 11 -19.08 11.29 13.43
N ALA A 12 -18.57 11.26 14.67
CA ALA A 12 -18.55 12.42 15.56
C ALA A 12 -17.69 13.57 15.05
N LEU A 13 -16.64 13.28 14.29
CA LEU A 13 -15.77 14.26 13.61
C LEU A 13 -16.39 14.80 12.31
N GLY A 14 -17.58 14.33 11.93
CA GLY A 14 -18.28 14.76 10.72
C GLY A 14 -17.67 14.19 9.42
N ALA A 15 -17.00 13.06 9.49
CA ALA A 15 -16.45 12.40 8.32
C ALA A 15 -17.56 12.02 7.32
N LYS A 16 -17.27 12.18 6.04
CA LYS A 16 -18.08 11.60 4.97
C LYS A 16 -17.75 10.12 4.88
N MET A 17 -18.68 9.29 5.35
CA MET A 17 -18.53 7.84 5.38
C MET A 17 -19.00 7.23 4.05
N ALA A 18 -18.33 6.13 3.63
CA ALA A 18 -18.76 5.30 2.51
C ALA A 18 -18.24 3.87 2.65
N GLU A 19 -18.88 2.96 1.93
CA GLU A 19 -18.46 1.56 1.87
C GLU A 19 -17.08 1.46 1.18
N PHE A 20 -16.18 0.73 1.84
CA PHE A 20 -14.88 0.33 1.29
C PHE A 20 -14.49 -1.04 1.82
N ALA A 21 -14.31 -2.01 0.92
CA ALA A 21 -13.93 -3.39 1.24
C ALA A 21 -14.81 -4.05 2.33
N GLY A 22 -16.11 -3.77 2.31
CA GLY A 22 -17.09 -4.29 3.25
C GLY A 22 -17.21 -3.52 4.57
N TYR A 23 -16.40 -2.47 4.77
CA TYR A 23 -16.44 -1.59 5.93
C TYR A 23 -17.07 -0.24 5.62
N ASP A 24 -17.67 0.41 6.63
CA ASP A 24 -18.06 1.81 6.58
C ASP A 24 -16.87 2.68 7.00
N MET A 25 -16.23 3.34 6.03
CA MET A 25 -14.94 4.01 6.19
C MET A 25 -15.02 5.52 5.94
N PRO A 26 -14.19 6.32 6.63
CA PRO A 26 -14.11 7.75 6.37
C PRO A 26 -13.38 8.00 5.03
N ILE A 27 -14.07 8.64 4.09
CA ILE A 27 -13.49 9.03 2.80
C ILE A 27 -12.79 10.38 2.91
N GLU A 28 -13.40 11.33 3.61
CA GLU A 28 -12.85 12.66 3.89
C GLU A 28 -13.52 13.28 5.13
N TYR A 29 -12.82 14.23 5.77
CA TYR A 29 -13.30 15.04 6.89
C TYR A 29 -13.41 16.52 6.50
N THR A 30 -12.27 17.13 6.14
CA THR A 30 -12.18 18.55 5.76
C THR A 30 -12.05 18.74 4.25
N GLY A 31 -11.98 17.63 3.52
CA GLY A 31 -11.82 17.57 2.08
C GLY A 31 -10.47 16.99 1.65
N ILE A 32 -10.52 16.19 0.57
CA ILE A 32 -9.38 15.40 0.09
C ILE A 32 -8.12 16.24 -0.12
N ASN A 33 -8.25 17.45 -0.71
CA ASN A 33 -7.10 18.31 -0.98
C ASN A 33 -6.45 18.85 0.31
N ASP A 34 -7.25 19.28 1.28
CA ASP A 34 -6.75 19.78 2.55
C ASP A 34 -6.03 18.69 3.35
N GLU A 35 -6.64 17.51 3.42
CA GLU A 35 -6.06 16.35 4.10
C GLU A 35 -4.77 15.87 3.42
N HIS A 36 -4.75 15.80 2.09
CA HIS A 36 -3.56 15.47 1.30
C HIS A 36 -2.40 16.43 1.60
N LEU A 37 -2.66 17.75 1.54
CA LEU A 37 -1.63 18.76 1.80
C LEU A 37 -1.19 18.78 3.27
N THR A 38 -2.11 18.49 4.21
CA THR A 38 -1.77 18.30 5.62
C THR A 38 -0.76 17.17 5.80
N VAL A 39 -0.95 16.03 5.13
CA VAL A 39 0.02 14.91 5.17
C VAL A 39 1.34 15.31 4.50
N ARG A 40 1.32 15.99 3.35
CA ARG A 40 2.55 16.39 2.65
C ARG A 40 3.43 17.36 3.43
N HIS A 41 2.82 18.29 4.19
CA HIS A 41 3.54 19.39 4.82
C HIS A 41 3.56 19.35 6.35
N GLY A 42 2.76 18.49 6.95
CA GLY A 42 2.58 18.41 8.40
C GLY A 42 2.45 16.99 8.90
N VAL A 43 1.28 16.64 9.45
CA VAL A 43 0.96 15.31 9.94
C VAL A 43 -0.53 15.01 9.80
N GLY A 44 -0.84 13.88 9.18
CA GLY A 44 -2.19 13.33 9.12
C GLY A 44 -2.24 11.93 9.75
N VAL A 45 -3.40 11.55 10.27
CA VAL A 45 -3.64 10.21 10.82
C VAL A 45 -4.81 9.56 10.11
N PHE A 46 -4.57 8.35 9.60
CA PHE A 46 -5.56 7.51 8.94
C PHE A 46 -5.93 6.33 9.84
N ASP A 47 -7.22 6.06 9.99
CA ASP A 47 -7.66 4.75 10.42
C ASP A 47 -7.59 3.78 9.24
N VAL A 48 -6.78 2.75 9.38
CA VAL A 48 -6.61 1.70 8.38
C VAL A 48 -6.86 0.32 8.99
N SER A 49 -7.65 0.28 10.07
CA SER A 49 -8.01 -0.96 10.80
C SER A 49 -8.92 -1.91 10.02
N HIS A 50 -9.27 -1.56 8.78
CA HIS A 50 -9.94 -2.47 7.85
C HIS A 50 -8.98 -3.46 7.19
N MET A 51 -7.67 -3.22 7.26
CA MET A 51 -6.65 -4.12 6.71
C MET A 51 -6.69 -5.50 7.37
N GLY A 52 -6.03 -6.48 6.76
CA GLY A 52 -5.96 -7.83 7.29
C GLY A 52 -4.60 -8.13 7.92
N GLU A 53 -4.61 -8.79 9.08
CA GLU A 53 -3.41 -9.20 9.80
C GLU A 53 -3.40 -10.70 10.01
N ILE A 54 -2.43 -11.37 9.35
CA ILE A 54 -2.27 -12.82 9.39
C ILE A 54 -0.91 -13.16 10.00
N TRP A 55 -0.93 -13.84 11.15
CA TRP A 55 0.27 -14.39 11.75
C TRP A 55 0.66 -15.70 11.08
N VAL A 56 1.97 -15.85 10.83
CA VAL A 56 2.62 -17.08 10.36
C VAL A 56 3.65 -17.48 11.41
N GLN A 57 3.46 -18.63 12.03
CA GLN A 57 4.30 -19.08 13.15
C GLN A 57 4.73 -20.53 12.96
N GLY A 58 5.85 -20.91 13.58
CA GLY A 58 6.34 -22.27 13.62
C GLY A 58 7.71 -22.48 12.99
N GLN A 59 8.26 -23.65 13.17
CA GLN A 59 9.64 -23.97 12.76
C GLN A 59 9.85 -23.95 11.24
N GLN A 60 8.79 -24.14 10.45
CA GLN A 60 8.82 -24.09 8.99
C GLN A 60 8.22 -22.77 8.42
N ALA A 61 8.08 -21.72 9.23
CA ALA A 61 7.50 -20.46 8.79
C ALA A 61 8.29 -19.82 7.63
N VAL A 62 9.61 -19.87 7.66
CA VAL A 62 10.48 -19.33 6.59
C VAL A 62 10.32 -20.13 5.30
N GLU A 63 10.34 -21.44 5.37
CA GLU A 63 10.18 -22.32 4.21
C GLU A 63 8.81 -22.13 3.56
N PHE A 64 7.76 -22.03 4.37
CA PHE A 64 6.42 -21.71 3.92
C PHE A 64 6.39 -20.36 3.21
N LEU A 65 6.92 -19.29 3.85
CA LEU A 65 6.97 -17.96 3.26
C LEU A 65 7.78 -17.96 1.95
N GLN A 66 8.92 -18.64 1.89
CA GLN A 66 9.72 -18.75 0.65
C GLN A 66 8.92 -19.33 -0.52
N ARG A 67 7.95 -20.20 -0.23
CA ARG A 67 7.07 -20.78 -1.24
C ARG A 67 5.96 -19.83 -1.67
N VAL A 68 5.34 -19.13 -0.74
CA VAL A 68 4.10 -18.38 -0.98
C VAL A 68 4.32 -16.89 -1.27
N ILE A 69 5.54 -16.33 -1.08
CA ILE A 69 5.82 -14.91 -1.33
C ILE A 69 6.84 -14.69 -2.44
N SER A 70 6.75 -13.56 -3.10
CA SER A 70 7.67 -13.17 -4.19
C SER A 70 9.07 -12.79 -3.71
N ASN A 71 9.17 -12.11 -2.58
CA ASN A 71 10.43 -11.64 -2.02
C ASN A 71 11.15 -12.74 -1.23
N ASP A 72 12.34 -12.46 -0.74
CA ASP A 72 13.19 -13.40 -0.02
C ASP A 72 13.02 -13.27 1.50
N ALA A 73 12.18 -14.12 2.11
CA ALA A 73 11.97 -14.13 3.55
C ALA A 73 13.25 -14.43 4.35
N THR A 74 14.21 -15.17 3.76
CA THR A 74 15.48 -15.50 4.43
C THR A 74 16.41 -14.29 4.58
N ALA A 75 16.25 -13.28 3.74
CA ALA A 75 17.06 -12.06 3.79
C ALA A 75 16.50 -11.00 4.77
N LEU A 76 15.29 -11.22 5.31
CA LEU A 76 14.66 -10.30 6.24
C LEU A 76 15.21 -10.55 7.65
N ALA A 77 15.75 -9.51 8.28
CA ALA A 77 16.22 -9.56 9.67
C ALA A 77 15.06 -9.40 10.66
N ASP A 78 15.24 -9.82 11.91
CA ASP A 78 14.30 -9.56 13.00
C ASP A 78 14.14 -8.04 13.20
N GLY A 79 12.91 -7.56 13.37
CA GLY A 79 12.57 -6.14 13.36
C GLY A 79 12.48 -5.51 11.96
N GLY A 80 12.70 -6.28 10.90
CA GLY A 80 12.59 -5.83 9.52
C GLY A 80 11.18 -5.98 8.95
N VAL A 81 10.88 -5.15 7.94
CA VAL A 81 9.66 -5.20 7.14
C VAL A 81 10.04 -5.39 5.68
N GLN A 82 9.21 -6.07 4.92
CA GLN A 82 9.45 -6.37 3.52
C GLN A 82 8.15 -6.27 2.72
N TYR A 83 8.14 -5.45 1.67
CA TYR A 83 7.06 -5.48 0.68
C TYR A 83 7.19 -6.72 -0.20
N SER A 84 6.07 -7.38 -0.43
CA SER A 84 5.98 -8.59 -1.23
C SER A 84 4.60 -8.72 -1.86
N TYR A 85 4.41 -9.76 -2.66
CA TYR A 85 3.12 -10.19 -3.16
C TYR A 85 3.02 -11.71 -3.10
N PHE A 86 1.80 -12.24 -3.08
CA PHE A 86 1.51 -13.65 -3.28
C PHE A 86 1.38 -13.93 -4.77
N PRO A 87 2.29 -14.70 -5.39
CA PRO A 87 2.14 -15.11 -6.78
C PRO A 87 1.15 -16.28 -6.88
N ASN A 88 0.36 -16.31 -7.95
CA ASN A 88 -0.47 -17.47 -8.29
C ASN A 88 0.29 -18.44 -9.24
N PRO A 89 -0.21 -19.67 -9.46
CA PRO A 89 0.46 -20.64 -10.31
C PRO A 89 0.64 -20.21 -11.77
N THR A 90 -0.16 -19.28 -12.27
CA THR A 90 -0.07 -18.76 -13.65
C THR A 90 0.86 -17.53 -13.78
N GLY A 91 1.42 -17.05 -12.67
CA GLY A 91 2.35 -15.92 -12.63
C GLY A 91 1.69 -14.56 -12.46
N GLY A 92 0.40 -14.52 -12.09
CA GLY A 92 -0.29 -13.31 -11.66
C GLY A 92 -0.11 -13.04 -10.16
N ILE A 93 -0.79 -12.02 -9.64
CA ILE A 93 -0.67 -11.52 -8.26
C ILE A 93 -1.98 -11.72 -7.52
N ILE A 94 -1.97 -12.54 -6.45
CA ILE A 94 -3.14 -12.79 -5.60
C ILE A 94 -3.43 -11.57 -4.73
N ASP A 95 -2.39 -11.04 -4.06
CA ASP A 95 -2.42 -9.80 -3.27
C ASP A 95 -1.00 -9.28 -3.07
N ASP A 96 -0.85 -7.99 -2.77
CA ASP A 96 0.39 -7.36 -2.32
C ASP A 96 0.27 -6.94 -0.84
N PHE A 97 1.37 -7.04 -0.10
CA PHE A 97 1.33 -6.92 1.35
C PHE A 97 2.69 -6.56 1.96
N LEU A 98 2.68 -6.25 3.25
CA LEU A 98 3.89 -6.12 4.06
C LEU A 98 4.11 -7.36 4.92
N ASN A 99 5.35 -7.89 4.91
CA ASN A 99 5.82 -9.00 5.70
C ASN A 99 6.74 -8.49 6.82
N TYR A 100 6.34 -8.66 8.06
CA TYR A 100 7.05 -8.27 9.28
C TYR A 100 7.71 -9.49 9.89
N ARG A 101 9.00 -9.43 10.18
CA ARG A 101 9.69 -10.51 10.89
C ARG A 101 9.93 -10.13 12.35
N LEU A 102 9.23 -10.80 13.27
CA LEU A 102 9.40 -10.64 14.71
C LEU A 102 10.52 -11.51 15.26
N SER A 103 10.64 -12.72 14.71
CA SER A 103 11.68 -13.70 15.03
C SER A 103 11.83 -14.70 13.87
N PRO A 104 12.82 -15.58 13.86
CA PRO A 104 12.98 -16.59 12.82
C PRO A 104 11.73 -17.44 12.55
N ASN A 105 10.88 -17.62 13.56
CA ASN A 105 9.71 -18.50 13.51
C ASN A 105 8.39 -17.74 13.68
N ARG A 106 8.39 -16.40 13.55
CA ARG A 106 7.17 -15.61 13.76
C ARG A 106 7.13 -14.38 12.86
N TYR A 107 6.12 -14.32 12.02
CA TYR A 107 5.89 -13.26 11.04
C TYR A 107 4.47 -12.73 11.14
N LEU A 108 4.29 -11.45 10.75
CA LEU A 108 2.99 -10.84 10.57
C LEU A 108 2.88 -10.39 9.10
N LEU A 109 1.85 -10.84 8.42
CA LEU A 109 1.48 -10.40 7.07
C LEU A 109 0.35 -9.39 7.19
N VAL A 110 0.54 -8.20 6.61
CA VAL A 110 -0.49 -7.14 6.58
C VAL A 110 -0.99 -7.02 5.14
N VAL A 111 -2.21 -7.51 4.89
CA VAL A 111 -2.80 -7.72 3.57
C VAL A 111 -3.94 -6.73 3.30
N ASN A 112 -4.33 -6.59 2.04
CA ASN A 112 -5.42 -5.71 1.64
C ASN A 112 -6.78 -6.23 2.13
N ALA A 113 -7.60 -5.33 2.68
CA ALA A 113 -8.91 -5.67 3.25
C ALA A 113 -9.82 -6.44 2.28
N ALA A 114 -9.88 -6.00 1.02
CA ALA A 114 -10.72 -6.64 0.01
C ALA A 114 -10.29 -8.07 -0.34
N ASN A 115 -9.05 -8.44 -0.06
CA ASN A 115 -8.46 -9.73 -0.39
C ASN A 115 -8.33 -10.67 0.81
N LEU A 116 -8.59 -10.20 2.04
CA LEU A 116 -8.33 -10.96 3.27
C LEU A 116 -8.88 -12.39 3.24
N GLU A 117 -10.11 -12.60 2.80
CA GLU A 117 -10.72 -13.93 2.77
C GLU A 117 -10.08 -14.82 1.69
N LYS A 118 -9.75 -14.24 0.54
CA LYS A 118 -9.04 -14.92 -0.55
C LYS A 118 -7.63 -15.36 -0.09
N ASP A 119 -6.91 -14.42 0.53
CA ASP A 119 -5.55 -14.65 1.02
C ASP A 119 -5.53 -15.70 2.13
N TRP A 120 -6.46 -15.60 3.09
CA TRP A 120 -6.60 -16.56 4.15
C TRP A 120 -6.87 -17.99 3.63
N ALA A 121 -7.80 -18.10 2.69
CA ALA A 121 -8.14 -19.41 2.08
C ALA A 121 -6.94 -20.00 1.33
N TRP A 122 -6.23 -19.17 0.56
CA TRP A 122 -5.06 -19.59 -0.21
C TRP A 122 -3.89 -19.98 0.70
N LEU A 123 -3.53 -19.13 1.68
CA LEU A 123 -2.48 -19.43 2.65
C LEU A 123 -2.78 -20.68 3.44
N SER A 124 -4.04 -20.84 3.91
CA SER A 124 -4.48 -22.03 4.65
C SER A 124 -4.38 -23.32 3.81
N GLN A 125 -4.62 -23.24 2.51
CA GLN A 125 -4.46 -24.38 1.61
C GLN A 125 -2.98 -24.75 1.42
N GLU A 126 -2.10 -23.78 1.21
CA GLU A 126 -0.67 -24.04 1.04
C GLU A 126 0.00 -24.48 2.35
N ALA A 127 -0.46 -23.98 3.51
CA ALA A 127 0.07 -24.36 4.82
C ALA A 127 -0.11 -25.85 5.13
N LYS A 128 -1.10 -26.53 4.56
CA LYS A 128 -1.29 -27.99 4.72
C LYS A 128 -0.11 -28.84 4.24
N ARG A 129 0.82 -28.27 3.51
CA ARG A 129 2.06 -28.91 3.04
C ARG A 129 3.18 -28.89 4.08
N PHE A 130 2.97 -28.22 5.22
CA PHE A 130 3.98 -27.94 6.23
C PHE A 130 3.45 -28.33 7.61
N ASP A 131 4.02 -29.34 8.22
CA ASP A 131 3.60 -29.79 9.57
C ASP A 131 3.97 -28.82 10.68
N GLY A 132 4.95 -27.96 10.43
CA GLY A 132 5.51 -27.00 11.39
C GLY A 132 5.06 -25.54 11.15
N VAL A 133 3.90 -25.31 10.54
CA VAL A 133 3.34 -23.97 10.28
C VAL A 133 1.97 -23.82 10.92
N GLU A 134 1.78 -22.76 11.67
CA GLU A 134 0.50 -22.33 12.22
C GLU A 134 0.15 -20.94 11.66
N LEU A 135 -1.09 -20.79 11.20
CA LEU A 135 -1.67 -19.52 10.74
C LEU A 135 -2.73 -19.04 11.72
N GLN A 136 -2.73 -17.74 12.02
CA GLN A 136 -3.75 -17.09 12.83
C GLN A 136 -4.20 -15.80 12.15
N ASN A 137 -5.49 -15.67 11.86
CA ASN A 137 -6.09 -14.40 11.42
C ASN A 137 -6.49 -13.59 12.65
N SER A 138 -5.85 -12.45 12.88
CA SER A 138 -6.09 -11.53 13.99
C SER A 138 -6.68 -10.19 13.56
N SER A 139 -7.20 -10.11 12.35
CA SER A 139 -7.65 -8.84 11.74
C SER A 139 -8.74 -8.13 12.57
N LEU A 140 -9.67 -8.86 13.17
CA LEU A 140 -10.72 -8.26 14.01
C LEU A 140 -10.23 -7.81 15.39
N GLU A 141 -9.10 -8.36 15.83
CA GLU A 141 -8.48 -8.11 17.14
C GLU A 141 -7.40 -7.03 17.07
N THR A 142 -7.04 -6.61 15.84
CA THR A 142 -5.98 -5.63 15.59
C THR A 142 -6.59 -4.32 15.12
N GLY A 143 -6.12 -3.22 15.72
CA GLY A 143 -6.35 -1.87 15.23
C GLY A 143 -5.08 -1.34 14.56
N GLN A 144 -5.24 -0.65 13.45
CA GLN A 144 -4.14 -0.09 12.70
C GLN A 144 -4.35 1.39 12.39
N LEU A 145 -3.33 2.22 12.71
CA LEU A 145 -3.28 3.62 12.33
C LEU A 145 -2.07 3.88 11.44
N ALA A 146 -2.23 4.76 10.46
CA ALA A 146 -1.10 5.32 9.72
C ALA A 146 -0.96 6.80 10.07
N VAL A 147 0.13 7.16 10.78
CA VAL A 147 0.48 8.53 11.15
C VAL A 147 1.55 8.99 10.18
N GLN A 148 1.18 9.86 9.24
CA GLN A 148 1.97 10.14 8.05
C GLN A 148 2.25 11.63 7.89
N GLY A 149 3.43 11.95 7.38
CA GLY A 149 3.91 13.30 7.11
C GLY A 149 5.23 13.60 7.81
N PRO A 150 5.90 14.71 7.46
CA PRO A 150 7.22 15.07 7.98
C PRO A 150 7.25 15.31 9.50
N LEU A 151 6.10 15.63 10.12
CA LEU A 151 5.99 15.84 11.56
C LEU A 151 5.47 14.61 12.33
N ALA A 152 5.15 13.49 11.64
CA ALA A 152 4.55 12.32 12.25
C ALA A 152 5.40 11.73 13.38
N MET A 153 6.69 11.47 13.12
CA MET A 153 7.59 10.89 14.13
C MET A 153 7.77 11.82 15.35
N LYS A 154 7.77 13.14 15.15
CA LYS A 154 7.82 14.12 16.23
C LYS A 154 6.58 14.03 17.14
N VAL A 155 5.40 13.83 16.56
CA VAL A 155 4.16 13.66 17.34
C VAL A 155 4.19 12.34 18.11
N VAL A 156 4.52 11.24 17.44
CA VAL A 156 4.54 9.90 18.06
C VAL A 156 5.59 9.81 19.16
N GLN A 157 6.78 10.44 19.01
CA GLN A 157 7.81 10.47 20.03
C GLN A 157 7.33 11.03 21.38
N LYS A 158 6.33 11.91 21.41
CA LYS A 158 5.75 12.45 22.65
C LYS A 158 4.99 11.40 23.47
N LEU A 159 4.63 10.28 22.84
CA LEU A 159 3.81 9.21 23.41
C LEU A 159 4.58 7.91 23.66
N VAL A 160 5.86 7.90 23.38
CA VAL A 160 6.77 6.76 23.56
C VAL A 160 7.97 7.20 24.38
N ASP A 161 8.32 6.46 25.41
CA ASP A 161 9.43 6.82 26.31
C ASP A 161 10.81 6.57 25.68
N GLU A 162 10.92 5.55 24.83
CA GLU A 162 12.15 5.21 24.13
C GLU A 162 12.35 6.04 22.86
N PRO A 163 13.61 6.34 22.48
CA PRO A 163 13.88 7.05 21.22
C PRO A 163 13.41 6.27 20.01
N ILE A 164 12.67 6.94 19.11
CA ILE A 164 12.18 6.39 17.84
C ILE A 164 12.69 7.14 16.59
N GLU A 165 13.47 8.21 16.78
CA GLU A 165 14.02 9.03 15.69
C GLU A 165 14.96 8.25 14.77
N ASP A 166 15.62 7.20 15.30
CA ASP A 166 16.53 6.33 14.58
C ASP A 166 15.86 5.14 13.88
N LEU A 167 14.51 5.03 13.99
CA LEU A 167 13.77 3.94 13.37
C LEU A 167 13.86 4.04 11.84
N LYS A 168 14.60 3.10 11.26
CA LYS A 168 14.88 3.10 9.81
C LYS A 168 13.65 2.71 9.01
N TYR A 169 13.52 3.29 7.84
CA TYR A 169 12.46 2.93 6.89
C TYR A 169 12.45 1.41 6.63
N TYR A 170 11.29 0.80 6.65
CA TYR A 170 11.07 -0.65 6.58
C TYR A 170 11.68 -1.43 7.77
N THR A 171 11.64 -0.83 8.95
CA THR A 171 11.87 -1.52 10.24
C THR A 171 10.77 -1.17 11.24
N PHE A 172 10.65 -1.98 12.29
CA PHE A 172 9.70 -1.74 13.38
C PHE A 172 10.30 -2.03 14.74
N LYS A 173 9.67 -1.50 15.78
CA LYS A 173 9.92 -1.81 17.19
C LYS A 173 8.60 -2.18 17.87
N ILE A 174 8.66 -2.97 18.94
CA ILE A 174 7.53 -3.18 19.84
C ILE A 174 7.73 -2.24 21.03
N VAL A 175 6.78 -1.34 21.23
CA VAL A 175 6.89 -0.23 22.18
C VAL A 175 5.70 -0.19 23.14
N THR A 176 5.82 0.60 24.20
CA THR A 176 4.68 1.10 24.97
C THR A 176 4.34 2.49 24.42
N LEU A 177 3.14 2.64 23.84
CA LEU A 177 2.69 3.88 23.22
C LEU A 177 1.46 4.42 23.95
N ALA A 178 1.52 5.67 24.42
CA ALA A 178 0.48 6.29 25.25
C ALA A 178 0.08 5.40 26.46
N GLY A 179 1.06 4.74 27.10
CA GLY A 179 0.84 3.82 28.21
C GLY A 179 0.29 2.44 27.80
N GLN A 180 0.07 2.18 26.51
CA GLN A 180 -0.40 0.89 26.00
C GLN A 180 0.78 0.01 25.58
N PRO A 181 1.00 -1.15 26.21
CA PRO A 181 2.13 -2.03 25.91
C PRO A 181 1.87 -2.89 24.67
N GLY A 182 2.97 -3.40 24.07
CA GLY A 182 2.92 -4.38 23.00
C GLY A 182 2.49 -3.83 21.64
N VAL A 183 2.62 -2.53 21.44
CA VAL A 183 2.29 -1.85 20.18
C VAL A 183 3.44 -2.03 19.19
N ILE A 184 3.17 -2.49 17.99
CA ILE A 184 4.12 -2.49 16.89
C ILE A 184 4.13 -1.08 16.28
N LEU A 185 5.27 -0.40 16.35
CA LEU A 185 5.53 0.87 15.71
C LEU A 185 6.45 0.65 14.52
N SER A 186 5.95 0.86 13.32
CA SER A 186 6.65 0.55 12.06
C SER A 186 6.93 1.81 11.25
N ALA A 187 8.17 1.99 10.80
CA ALA A 187 8.54 3.06 9.87
C ALA A 187 8.15 2.67 8.44
N THR A 188 6.85 2.55 8.21
CA THR A 188 6.20 2.22 6.95
C THR A 188 5.07 3.20 6.65
N GLY A 189 4.49 3.11 5.47
CA GLY A 189 3.36 3.92 5.06
C GLY A 189 3.13 3.89 3.56
N TYR A 190 2.01 4.47 3.14
CA TYR A 190 1.52 4.43 1.76
C TYR A 190 1.38 5.83 1.14
N THR A 191 2.12 6.81 1.66
CA THR A 191 1.99 8.23 1.28
C THR A 191 3.25 8.81 0.66
N GLY A 192 4.41 8.20 0.91
CA GLY A 192 5.70 8.76 0.53
C GLY A 192 6.08 10.05 1.26
N ALA A 193 5.33 10.44 2.29
CA ALA A 193 5.57 11.65 3.07
C ALA A 193 6.39 11.38 4.36
N GLY A 194 6.79 10.13 4.59
CA GLY A 194 7.38 9.70 5.85
C GLY A 194 6.30 9.45 6.92
N GLY A 195 6.75 9.03 8.10
CA GLY A 195 5.88 8.70 9.22
C GLY A 195 5.95 7.23 9.61
N CYS A 196 4.92 6.74 10.24
CA CYS A 196 4.85 5.37 10.76
C CYS A 196 3.44 4.78 10.66
N GLU A 197 3.36 3.47 10.85
CA GLU A 197 2.15 2.73 11.10
C GLU A 197 2.19 2.11 12.50
N ILE A 198 1.05 2.07 13.15
CA ILE A 198 0.86 1.62 14.53
C ILE A 198 -0.11 0.46 14.49
N TYR A 199 0.31 -0.70 15.01
CA TYR A 199 -0.54 -1.88 15.18
C TYR A 199 -0.69 -2.16 16.68
N CYS A 200 -1.92 -2.25 17.13
CA CYS A 200 -2.24 -2.50 18.53
C CYS A 200 -3.48 -3.40 18.64
N LYS A 201 -3.83 -3.82 19.84
CA LYS A 201 -5.11 -4.47 20.04
C LYS A 201 -6.26 -3.51 19.75
N SER A 202 -7.34 -4.00 19.15
CA SER A 202 -8.53 -3.18 18.83
C SER A 202 -9.04 -2.38 20.04
N GLU A 203 -8.99 -2.95 21.26
CA GLU A 203 -9.41 -2.31 22.50
C GLU A 203 -8.54 -1.11 22.92
N GLN A 204 -7.28 -1.06 22.48
CA GLN A 204 -6.33 0.02 22.76
C GLN A 204 -6.46 1.19 21.79
N LEU A 205 -7.02 0.93 20.59
CA LEU A 205 -6.96 1.84 19.45
C LEU A 205 -7.58 3.20 19.74
N ALA A 206 -8.73 3.20 20.39
CA ALA A 206 -9.45 4.43 20.73
C ALA A 206 -8.65 5.36 21.64
N HIS A 207 -7.98 4.78 22.64
CA HIS A 207 -7.10 5.53 23.55
C HIS A 207 -5.88 6.09 22.82
N ILE A 208 -5.24 5.27 21.96
CA ILE A 208 -4.07 5.69 21.16
C ILE A 208 -4.45 6.81 20.19
N TRP A 209 -5.61 6.70 19.51
CA TRP A 209 -6.13 7.74 18.64
C TRP A 209 -6.30 9.08 19.38
N ASP A 210 -6.99 9.06 20.52
CA ASP A 210 -7.25 10.25 21.30
C ASP A 210 -5.94 10.90 21.79
N ALA A 211 -4.97 10.08 22.24
CA ALA A 211 -3.65 10.54 22.65
C ALA A 211 -2.86 11.17 21.50
N LEU A 212 -2.88 10.56 20.31
CA LEU A 212 -2.24 11.11 19.11
C LEU A 212 -2.83 12.45 18.70
N MET A 213 -4.17 12.55 18.68
CA MET A 213 -4.86 13.79 18.34
C MET A 213 -4.53 14.91 19.32
N GLU A 214 -4.45 14.61 20.62
CA GLU A 214 -4.07 15.60 21.65
C GLU A 214 -2.60 16.02 21.54
N ALA A 215 -1.69 15.06 21.48
CA ALA A 215 -0.24 15.31 21.39
C ALA A 215 0.15 16.04 20.10
N GLY A 216 -0.59 15.80 19.01
CA GLY A 216 -0.31 16.40 17.69
C GLY A 216 -0.95 17.78 17.47
N LYS A 217 -1.77 18.31 18.38
CA LYS A 217 -2.38 19.61 18.23
C LYS A 217 -1.40 20.73 17.91
N PRO A 218 -0.24 20.85 18.61
CA PRO A 218 0.74 21.89 18.30
C PRO A 218 1.35 21.79 16.88
N GLU A 219 1.40 20.57 16.33
CA GLU A 219 1.89 20.27 14.98
C GLU A 219 0.78 20.34 13.92
N GLY A 220 -0.46 20.65 14.33
CA GLY A 220 -1.60 20.74 13.43
C GLY A 220 -2.07 19.39 12.87
N ILE A 221 -1.96 18.31 13.66
CA ILE A 221 -2.43 16.98 13.26
C ILE A 221 -3.91 17.02 12.85
N LYS A 222 -4.24 16.35 11.75
CA LYS A 222 -5.62 16.18 11.29
C LYS A 222 -5.92 14.71 10.99
N PRO A 223 -7.17 14.27 11.19
CA PRO A 223 -7.62 13.02 10.61
C PRO A 223 -7.63 13.14 9.09
N ALA A 224 -7.32 12.06 8.39
CA ALA A 224 -7.33 11.99 6.95
C ALA A 224 -8.05 10.71 6.48
N GLY A 225 -8.88 10.84 5.45
CA GLY A 225 -9.70 9.76 4.92
C GLY A 225 -9.07 9.05 3.72
N LEU A 226 -9.77 8.02 3.24
CA LEU A 226 -9.31 7.16 2.15
C LEU A 226 -9.15 7.92 0.83
N GLY A 227 -9.88 9.03 0.63
CA GLY A 227 -9.73 9.88 -0.54
C GLY A 227 -8.34 10.53 -0.62
N ALA A 228 -7.83 11.06 0.50
CA ALA A 228 -6.46 11.57 0.56
C ALA A 228 -5.42 10.44 0.46
N ARG A 229 -5.68 9.26 1.07
CA ARG A 229 -4.82 8.08 0.93
C ARG A 229 -4.61 7.70 -0.55
N ASP A 230 -5.66 7.70 -1.35
CA ASP A 230 -5.58 7.36 -2.78
C ASP A 230 -4.80 8.42 -3.59
N THR A 231 -5.05 9.70 -3.37
CA THR A 231 -4.31 10.75 -4.09
C THR A 231 -2.83 10.77 -3.71
N LEU A 232 -2.49 10.52 -2.43
CA LEU A 232 -1.12 10.46 -1.93
C LEU A 232 -0.34 9.27 -2.54
N ARG A 233 -0.92 8.06 -2.50
CA ARG A 233 -0.26 6.87 -3.06
C ARG A 233 -0.03 7.01 -4.56
N LEU A 234 -1.00 7.60 -5.30
CA LEU A 234 -0.92 7.76 -6.75
C LEU A 234 0.19 8.74 -7.14
N GLU A 235 0.38 9.84 -6.42
CA GLU A 235 1.52 10.75 -6.61
C GLU A 235 2.86 10.02 -6.49
N MET A 236 2.94 8.99 -5.64
CA MET A 236 4.15 8.18 -5.46
C MET A 236 4.26 7.02 -6.46
N GLY A 237 3.21 6.75 -7.22
CA GLY A 237 3.17 5.61 -8.15
C GLY A 237 3.08 4.26 -7.44
N PHE A 238 2.51 4.22 -6.24
CA PHE A 238 2.26 2.97 -5.52
C PHE A 238 1.04 2.25 -6.09
N CYS A 239 1.19 0.95 -6.33
CA CYS A 239 0.10 0.11 -6.81
C CYS A 239 -1.03 0.02 -5.79
N LEU A 240 -2.25 -0.08 -6.30
CA LEU A 240 -3.44 -0.50 -5.56
C LEU A 240 -3.98 -1.78 -6.19
N TYR A 241 -4.16 -2.82 -5.38
CA TYR A 241 -4.74 -4.07 -5.86
C TYR A 241 -6.16 -3.85 -6.39
N GLY A 242 -6.48 -4.49 -7.51
CA GLY A 242 -7.72 -4.25 -8.26
C GLY A 242 -7.65 -3.10 -9.26
N HIS A 243 -6.57 -2.31 -9.23
CA HIS A 243 -6.29 -1.22 -10.17
C HIS A 243 -5.05 -1.53 -11.02
N GLU A 244 -3.87 -1.41 -10.42
CA GLU A 244 -2.59 -1.65 -11.10
C GLU A 244 -2.24 -3.14 -11.18
N ILE A 245 -2.62 -3.92 -10.19
CA ILE A 245 -2.28 -5.33 -10.05
C ILE A 245 -3.50 -6.16 -9.69
N ASN A 246 -3.53 -7.39 -10.20
CA ASN A 246 -4.57 -8.38 -9.95
C ASN A 246 -4.08 -9.80 -10.31
N ASP A 247 -4.98 -10.78 -10.24
CA ASP A 247 -4.68 -12.20 -10.51
C ASP A 247 -4.15 -12.48 -11.93
N GLU A 248 -4.37 -11.59 -12.89
CA GLU A 248 -3.92 -11.75 -14.29
C GLU A 248 -2.66 -10.93 -14.60
N THR A 249 -2.27 -10.02 -13.71
CA THR A 249 -1.16 -9.09 -13.94
C THR A 249 0.18 -9.74 -13.67
N SER A 250 1.06 -9.78 -14.67
CA SER A 250 2.45 -10.16 -14.43
C SER A 250 3.17 -9.10 -13.58
N PRO A 251 3.88 -9.50 -12.51
CA PRO A 251 4.67 -8.58 -11.70
C PRO A 251 5.77 -7.87 -12.50
N ILE A 252 6.22 -8.48 -13.60
CA ILE A 252 7.22 -7.87 -14.49
C ILE A 252 6.63 -6.71 -15.28
N GLU A 253 5.37 -6.83 -15.72
CA GLU A 253 4.63 -5.74 -16.37
C GLU A 253 4.33 -4.60 -15.40
N ALA A 254 4.00 -4.94 -14.15
CA ALA A 254 3.71 -3.99 -13.07
C ALA A 254 4.95 -3.28 -12.49
N GLY A 255 6.16 -3.59 -12.99
CA GLY A 255 7.39 -2.99 -12.45
C GLY A 255 7.84 -3.55 -11.10
N LEU A 256 7.25 -4.67 -10.64
CA LEU A 256 7.55 -5.32 -9.35
C LEU A 256 8.71 -6.32 -9.44
N GLY A 257 9.50 -6.27 -10.50
CA GLY A 257 10.67 -7.15 -10.68
C GLY A 257 11.70 -7.05 -9.55
N TRP A 258 11.78 -5.91 -8.86
CA TRP A 258 12.71 -5.68 -7.75
C TRP A 258 12.36 -6.50 -6.49
N VAL A 259 11.09 -6.85 -6.25
CA VAL A 259 10.63 -7.74 -5.18
C VAL A 259 10.40 -9.18 -5.65
N THR A 260 10.61 -9.46 -6.93
CA THR A 260 10.46 -10.80 -7.51
C THR A 260 11.79 -11.53 -7.49
N LYS A 261 12.03 -12.35 -6.48
CA LYS A 261 13.31 -13.03 -6.27
C LYS A 261 13.32 -14.42 -6.92
N LEU A 262 13.76 -14.49 -8.17
CA LEU A 262 13.85 -15.72 -9.00
C LEU A 262 15.19 -16.45 -8.81
N LYS A 263 15.72 -16.45 -7.58
CA LYS A 263 17.01 -17.11 -7.32
C LYS A 263 16.90 -18.64 -7.34
N GLU A 264 18.02 -19.32 -7.60
CA GLU A 264 18.15 -20.75 -7.47
C GLU A 264 17.83 -21.19 -6.03
N GLY A 265 17.22 -22.36 -5.86
CA GLY A 265 16.83 -22.89 -4.55
C GLY A 265 15.60 -22.26 -3.91
N LYS A 266 15.04 -21.20 -4.47
CA LYS A 266 13.75 -20.66 -4.02
C LYS A 266 12.60 -21.41 -4.71
N ASP A 267 11.83 -22.19 -3.93
CA ASP A 267 10.60 -22.85 -4.38
C ASP A 267 9.40 -21.89 -4.26
N MET A 268 9.27 -20.98 -5.23
CA MET A 268 8.18 -19.99 -5.26
C MET A 268 7.09 -20.46 -6.23
N ILE A 269 5.84 -20.42 -5.78
CA ILE A 269 4.67 -20.62 -6.65
C ILE A 269 4.74 -19.63 -7.83
N GLY A 270 4.39 -20.09 -9.04
CA GLY A 270 4.39 -19.23 -10.23
C GLY A 270 5.77 -18.77 -10.73
N LYS A 271 6.86 -19.33 -10.19
CA LYS A 271 8.25 -18.95 -10.55
C LYS A 271 8.52 -19.06 -12.06
N ASP A 272 8.15 -20.18 -12.67
CA ASP A 272 8.46 -20.46 -14.08
C ASP A 272 7.72 -19.51 -15.05
N PRO A 273 6.38 -19.30 -14.96
CA PRO A 273 5.71 -18.34 -15.82
C PRO A 273 6.23 -16.91 -15.61
N ILE A 274 6.53 -16.50 -14.38
CA ILE A 274 7.12 -15.16 -14.13
C ILE A 274 8.52 -15.05 -14.77
N ALA A 275 9.34 -16.08 -14.62
CA ALA A 275 10.68 -16.12 -15.23
C ALA A 275 10.61 -16.07 -16.77
N ALA A 276 9.62 -16.76 -17.37
CA ALA A 276 9.40 -16.73 -18.82
C ALA A 276 9.07 -15.31 -19.31
N VAL A 277 8.16 -14.60 -18.63
CA VAL A 277 7.83 -13.20 -18.97
C VAL A 277 9.05 -12.29 -18.82
N LYS A 278 9.86 -12.49 -17.77
CA LYS A 278 11.09 -11.72 -17.55
C LYS A 278 12.11 -11.95 -18.66
N ALA A 279 12.29 -13.19 -19.10
CA ALA A 279 13.24 -13.55 -20.15
C ALA A 279 12.80 -13.04 -21.54
N ALA A 280 11.52 -13.17 -21.88
CA ALA A 280 10.97 -12.68 -23.15
C ALA A 280 10.84 -11.15 -23.20
N GLY A 281 10.80 -10.51 -22.05
CA GLY A 281 10.38 -9.12 -21.86
C GLY A 281 8.86 -8.98 -21.88
N PRO A 282 8.30 -8.08 -21.09
CA PRO A 282 6.86 -7.89 -20.99
C PRO A 282 6.30 -7.25 -22.29
N ARG A 283 5.07 -7.60 -22.65
CA ARG A 283 4.35 -7.02 -23.80
C ARG A 283 3.89 -5.59 -23.53
N ARG A 284 3.49 -5.31 -22.28
CA ARG A 284 3.03 -4.01 -21.82
C ARG A 284 3.76 -3.65 -20.52
N LYS A 285 3.74 -2.37 -20.16
CA LYS A 285 4.35 -1.89 -18.92
C LYS A 285 3.43 -0.91 -18.21
N LEU A 286 3.41 -0.99 -16.90
CA LEU A 286 2.83 0.04 -16.05
C LEU A 286 3.71 1.28 -16.10
N VAL A 287 3.11 2.43 -16.44
CA VAL A 287 3.76 3.74 -16.47
C VAL A 287 3.00 4.75 -15.63
N GLY A 288 3.71 5.72 -15.07
CA GLY A 288 3.10 6.94 -14.56
C GLY A 288 3.05 7.99 -15.67
N PHE A 289 2.06 8.86 -15.64
CA PHE A 289 1.94 9.96 -16.58
C PHE A 289 1.34 11.22 -15.95
N GLU A 290 1.65 12.35 -16.53
CA GLU A 290 1.05 13.65 -16.23
C GLU A 290 0.33 14.20 -17.45
N MET A 291 -0.82 14.85 -17.22
CA MET A 291 -1.56 15.50 -18.30
C MET A 291 -0.86 16.77 -18.74
N VAL A 292 -0.71 16.96 -20.03
CA VAL A 292 -0.26 18.22 -20.66
C VAL A 292 -1.48 19.09 -20.94
N ASP A 293 -2.52 18.50 -21.51
CA ASP A 293 -3.81 19.17 -21.69
C ASP A 293 -4.65 19.12 -20.42
N LYS A 294 -5.55 20.10 -20.24
CA LYS A 294 -6.47 20.13 -19.11
C LYS A 294 -7.45 18.95 -19.15
N GLY A 295 -7.31 18.06 -18.20
CA GLY A 295 -8.18 16.89 -18.04
C GLY A 295 -7.84 16.11 -16.79
N ILE A 296 -8.80 15.34 -16.27
CA ILE A 296 -8.60 14.46 -15.12
C ILE A 296 -8.78 13.04 -15.64
N PRO A 297 -7.69 12.23 -15.68
CA PRO A 297 -7.79 10.83 -16.09
C PRO A 297 -8.57 10.03 -15.05
N ARG A 298 -9.23 8.97 -15.49
CA ARG A 298 -9.96 8.04 -14.64
C ARG A 298 -9.68 6.61 -15.06
N GLN A 299 -9.87 5.69 -14.15
CA GLN A 299 -9.76 4.25 -14.42
C GLN A 299 -10.59 3.86 -15.67
N HIS A 300 -10.08 2.95 -16.46
CA HIS A 300 -10.67 2.45 -17.73
C HIS A 300 -10.70 3.45 -18.89
N TYR A 301 -10.11 4.64 -18.76
CA TYR A 301 -9.93 5.50 -19.91
C TYR A 301 -8.87 4.91 -20.85
N ARG A 302 -9.16 4.94 -22.17
CA ARG A 302 -8.21 4.44 -23.16
C ARG A 302 -7.00 5.35 -23.25
N ILE A 303 -5.83 4.72 -23.45
CA ILE A 303 -4.58 5.40 -23.78
C ILE A 303 -4.35 5.17 -25.28
N LEU A 304 -4.10 6.24 -26.02
CA LEU A 304 -3.92 6.24 -27.46
C LEU A 304 -2.52 6.74 -27.83
N ASP A 305 -2.04 6.33 -29.01
CA ASP A 305 -0.88 6.93 -29.67
C ASP A 305 -1.26 8.23 -30.42
N ALA A 306 -0.27 8.87 -31.06
CA ALA A 306 -0.47 10.10 -31.83
C ALA A 306 -1.36 9.92 -33.07
N GLN A 307 -1.57 8.68 -33.53
CA GLN A 307 -2.42 8.33 -34.65
C GLN A 307 -3.86 7.97 -34.21
N GLY A 308 -4.13 7.96 -32.91
CA GLY A 308 -5.41 7.60 -32.30
C GLY A 308 -5.63 6.09 -32.14
N ASN A 309 -4.59 5.27 -32.29
CA ASN A 309 -4.72 3.83 -32.06
C ASN A 309 -4.68 3.54 -30.55
N PRO A 310 -5.51 2.61 -30.05
CA PRO A 310 -5.44 2.17 -28.65
C PRO A 310 -4.13 1.44 -28.36
N ILE A 311 -3.37 1.94 -27.38
CA ILE A 311 -2.09 1.37 -26.92
C ILE A 311 -2.13 0.93 -25.48
N GLY A 312 -3.22 1.19 -24.74
CA GLY A 312 -3.33 0.84 -23.34
C GLY A 312 -4.57 1.37 -22.65
N GLU A 313 -4.55 1.28 -21.32
CA GLU A 313 -5.65 1.68 -20.45
C GLU A 313 -5.12 2.31 -19.16
N VAL A 314 -5.84 3.32 -18.66
CA VAL A 314 -5.59 3.96 -17.35
C VAL A 314 -6.07 3.03 -16.24
N THR A 315 -5.22 2.75 -15.28
CA THR A 315 -5.55 1.96 -14.09
C THR A 315 -5.99 2.84 -12.91
N SER A 316 -5.36 4.01 -12.75
CA SER A 316 -5.70 5.00 -11.73
C SER A 316 -5.46 6.41 -12.26
N GLY A 317 -6.29 7.36 -11.86
CA GLY A 317 -6.11 8.75 -12.28
C GLY A 317 -6.86 9.73 -11.38
N THR A 318 -6.24 10.88 -11.16
CA THR A 318 -6.78 11.96 -10.32
C THR A 318 -6.23 13.32 -10.70
N MET A 319 -6.77 14.38 -10.09
CA MET A 319 -6.14 15.69 -10.02
C MET A 319 -5.14 15.67 -8.86
N SER A 320 -3.85 15.83 -9.11
CA SER A 320 -2.85 15.92 -8.03
C SER A 320 -3.07 17.19 -7.21
N PRO A 321 -3.28 17.09 -5.88
CA PRO A 321 -3.40 18.28 -5.03
C PRO A 321 -2.11 19.10 -4.96
N CYS A 322 -0.94 18.45 -5.07
CA CYS A 322 0.36 19.13 -5.07
C CYS A 322 0.67 19.81 -6.39
N MET A 323 0.45 19.10 -7.51
CA MET A 323 0.86 19.58 -8.84
C MET A 323 -0.23 20.39 -9.54
N LYS A 324 -1.50 20.25 -9.14
CA LYS A 324 -2.69 20.91 -9.72
C LYS A 324 -2.89 20.59 -11.21
N ILE A 325 -2.46 19.39 -11.61
CA ILE A 325 -2.66 18.82 -12.94
C ILE A 325 -3.22 17.40 -12.80
N GLY A 326 -3.83 16.89 -13.87
CA GLY A 326 -4.22 15.48 -13.94
C GLY A 326 -2.99 14.58 -13.97
N ILE A 327 -2.98 13.55 -13.15
CA ILE A 327 -1.96 12.52 -13.12
C ILE A 327 -2.59 11.14 -13.14
N GLY A 328 -1.85 10.13 -13.57
CA GLY A 328 -2.34 8.77 -13.53
C GLY A 328 -1.27 7.72 -13.69
N MET A 329 -1.70 6.48 -13.54
CA MET A 329 -0.96 5.29 -13.94
C MET A 329 -1.79 4.50 -14.95
N GLY A 330 -1.12 3.73 -15.78
CA GLY A 330 -1.77 2.88 -16.75
C GLY A 330 -0.81 1.93 -17.44
N TYR A 331 -1.36 0.88 -18.03
CA TYR A 331 -0.58 -0.02 -18.87
C TYR A 331 -0.55 0.48 -20.30
N VAL A 332 0.62 0.52 -20.89
CA VAL A 332 0.85 0.80 -22.31
C VAL A 332 1.68 -0.30 -22.95
N LEU A 333 1.53 -0.49 -24.26
CA LEU A 333 2.42 -1.35 -25.02
C LEU A 333 3.88 -0.92 -24.79
N LYS A 334 4.78 -1.88 -24.70
CA LYS A 334 6.19 -1.68 -24.30
C LYS A 334 6.90 -0.57 -25.08
N GLU A 335 6.65 -0.46 -26.40
CA GLU A 335 7.24 0.54 -27.28
C GLU A 335 6.81 1.98 -26.97
N HIS A 336 5.70 2.16 -26.25
CA HIS A 336 5.18 3.47 -25.82
C HIS A 336 5.52 3.81 -24.35
N ALA A 337 6.26 2.96 -23.65
CA ALA A 337 6.56 3.11 -22.23
C ALA A 337 7.80 3.98 -21.91
N ALA A 338 8.40 4.62 -22.90
CA ALA A 338 9.58 5.46 -22.69
C ALA A 338 9.23 6.71 -21.88
N VAL A 339 10.07 7.03 -20.88
CA VAL A 339 9.95 8.29 -20.13
C VAL A 339 10.10 9.48 -21.09
N GLU A 340 9.32 10.53 -20.89
CA GLU A 340 9.11 11.70 -21.77
C GLU A 340 8.35 11.37 -23.07
N GLY A 341 7.93 10.11 -23.27
CA GLY A 341 7.10 9.70 -24.40
C GLY A 341 5.72 10.34 -24.34
N GLU A 342 5.22 10.74 -25.51
CA GLU A 342 3.91 11.34 -25.67
C GLU A 342 2.84 10.25 -25.80
N ILE A 343 1.76 10.37 -25.03
CA ILE A 343 0.57 9.54 -25.07
C ILE A 343 -0.67 10.43 -25.04
N PHE A 344 -1.84 9.87 -25.37
CA PHE A 344 -3.10 10.60 -25.33
C PHE A 344 -4.11 9.83 -24.49
N ILE A 345 -4.76 10.53 -23.55
CA ILE A 345 -5.82 9.94 -22.73
C ILE A 345 -7.16 10.34 -23.34
N GLU A 346 -7.97 9.33 -23.65
CA GLU A 346 -9.29 9.60 -24.22
C GLU A 346 -10.29 9.99 -23.13
N ILE A 347 -10.55 11.28 -23.01
CA ILE A 347 -11.52 11.84 -22.04
C ILE A 347 -12.72 12.40 -22.80
N ARG A 348 -13.91 11.84 -22.56
CA ARG A 348 -15.16 12.24 -23.24
C ARG A 348 -15.02 12.24 -24.77
N ASN A 349 -14.45 11.16 -25.32
CA ASN A 349 -14.17 10.97 -26.76
C ASN A 349 -13.19 12.01 -27.36
N LYS A 350 -12.35 12.64 -26.55
CA LYS A 350 -11.31 13.55 -27.01
C LYS A 350 -9.94 13.03 -26.57
N PRO A 351 -8.97 12.86 -27.48
CA PRO A 351 -7.61 12.53 -27.13
C PRO A 351 -6.94 13.77 -26.53
N LEU A 352 -6.68 13.74 -25.23
CA LEU A 352 -5.97 14.79 -24.51
C LEU A 352 -4.53 14.36 -24.27
N LYS A 353 -3.61 15.24 -24.60
CA LYS A 353 -2.18 14.99 -24.51
C LYS A 353 -1.73 14.78 -23.07
N ALA A 354 -0.93 13.74 -22.88
CA ALA A 354 -0.24 13.42 -21.63
C ALA A 354 1.20 12.99 -21.95
N LYS A 355 2.03 12.94 -20.91
CA LYS A 355 3.44 12.58 -21.01
C LYS A 355 3.77 11.50 -19.99
N VAL A 356 4.46 10.45 -20.42
CA VAL A 356 4.99 9.41 -19.53
C VAL A 356 6.08 10.00 -18.65
N VAL A 357 6.01 9.75 -17.34
CA VAL A 357 6.98 10.27 -16.38
C VAL A 357 7.63 9.15 -15.58
N LYS A 358 8.82 9.41 -15.05
CA LYS A 358 9.48 8.50 -14.13
C LYS A 358 8.77 8.55 -12.76
N LEU A 359 8.49 7.40 -12.18
CA LEU A 359 7.96 7.30 -10.81
C LEU A 359 9.05 7.66 -9.78
N PRO A 360 8.71 8.32 -8.68
CA PRO A 360 7.38 8.84 -8.36
C PRO A 360 6.98 10.00 -9.30
N ILE A 361 5.65 10.18 -9.51
CA ILE A 361 5.12 11.28 -10.33
C ILE A 361 5.42 12.61 -9.65
N TYR A 362 5.08 12.73 -8.36
CA TYR A 362 5.41 13.90 -7.53
C TYR A 362 6.79 13.72 -6.87
N LYS A 363 7.68 14.68 -7.09
CA LYS A 363 9.09 14.60 -6.64
C LYS A 363 9.41 15.46 -5.42
N GLY A 364 8.46 16.26 -4.93
CA GLY A 364 8.66 17.23 -3.84
C GLY A 364 8.39 16.70 -2.43
N GLY A 365 8.12 15.43 -2.26
CA GLY A 365 7.74 14.82 -0.98
C GLY A 365 8.85 14.05 -0.27
N LYS A 366 10.10 14.50 -0.36
CA LYS A 366 11.22 13.95 0.42
C LYS A 366 11.60 14.89 1.53
#